data_6a9cfb17873b22b23511f16402c54a9b
#
_entry.id   6a9cfb17873b22b23511f16402c54a9b
#
_cell.length_a   1.000
_cell.length_b   1.000
_cell.length_c   1.000
_cell.angle_alpha   90.00
_cell.angle_beta   90.00
_cell.angle_gamma   90.00
#
_symmetry.space_group_name_H-M   'P 1'
#
loop_
_entity.id
_entity.type
_entity.pdbx_description
1 polymer ?
#
loop_
_entity_poly.entity_id
_entity_poly.type
_entity_poly.pdbx_seq_one_letter_code
_entity_poly.pdbx_strand_id
1 'polypeptide(L)'
;MRSYFLLVLAFLLSVAAPASATTGGSAFARTYMAAHTSSSAAYLPSYARQTGLACSACHIQFLQLTPFGRRFKLSGYTLATLPPITESDPTNGGSLSLSPTLPLSMMLNAGVTRTAKDLPDAQNEYVALPQELSAFLAGKITPKIGIFSQFTYSGADGAFGIDNIDVRYADHTTLGKSTEVAYGFTLNNRPGVQDLWNTMPAWGFPFIGSVGAPGGAASTMIDGALDQNVLGLGGYAMVGNLVYGELSMYRSSFQGAAMPSSATGAIRGVAPYWRLALQKEWGKQYLMLGTFGLRTSLYPGALSGPRDTYSDMGFDAQYESKLGKGNLVVRGTYIRERSTLDATFGGGGSANTKNTLNVTRVNASWYPTQRLGLTGGYFGTTGTTDAGLYTPNPVDGSANGDPKTSGLIGEFDFNAWENTRVGLQYTMYSKFNGGSTNYDGSGRDASGNNTLYGFVWLAF
;
A
#
# COMPACT_ATOMS: atom_id res chain seq x y z
N MET A 1 -0.93 -35.56 -1.92
CA MET A 1 -1.17 -34.14 -2.09
C MET A 1 -1.15 -33.32 -0.77
N ARG A 2 -1.70 -33.79 0.36
CA ARG A 2 -1.54 -33.13 1.67
C ARG A 2 -0.08 -32.94 2.14
N SER A 3 0.85 -33.75 1.63
CA SER A 3 2.26 -33.73 2.09
C SER A 3 3.10 -32.58 1.55
N TYR A 4 2.82 -32.04 0.38
CA TYR A 4 3.64 -30.96 -0.21
C TYR A 4 3.40 -29.59 0.39
N PHE A 5 2.14 -29.29 0.76
CA PHE A 5 1.81 -28.05 1.43
C PHE A 5 2.46 -27.94 2.81
N LEU A 6 2.46 -29.06 3.55
CA LEU A 6 3.16 -29.15 4.85
C LEU A 6 4.69 -29.10 4.69
N LEU A 7 5.24 -29.61 3.58
CA LEU A 7 6.67 -29.55 3.30
C LEU A 7 7.15 -28.15 2.94
N VAL A 8 6.38 -27.39 2.15
CA VAL A 8 6.69 -25.98 1.84
C VAL A 8 6.56 -25.12 3.09
N LEU A 9 5.53 -25.35 3.91
CA LEU A 9 5.38 -24.66 5.19
C LEU A 9 6.50 -25.03 6.18
N ALA A 10 6.91 -26.31 6.22
CA ALA A 10 8.04 -26.78 7.03
C ALA A 10 9.38 -26.23 6.53
N PHE A 11 9.57 -26.08 5.21
CA PHE A 11 10.74 -25.44 4.63
C PHE A 11 10.79 -23.93 4.96
N LEU A 12 9.66 -23.23 4.87
CA LEU A 12 9.53 -21.84 5.27
C LEU A 12 9.78 -21.63 6.78
N LEU A 13 9.40 -22.61 7.62
CA LEU A 13 9.67 -22.58 9.06
C LEU A 13 11.10 -23.03 9.41
N SER A 14 11.74 -23.90 8.63
CA SER A 14 13.11 -24.38 8.88
C SER A 14 14.18 -23.33 8.56
N VAL A 15 13.91 -22.41 7.63
CA VAL A 15 14.77 -21.25 7.35
C VAL A 15 14.79 -20.23 8.51
N ALA A 16 13.81 -20.32 9.41
CA ALA A 16 13.65 -19.41 10.56
C ALA A 16 14.39 -19.87 11.84
N ALA A 17 15.21 -20.92 11.80
CA ALA A 17 15.98 -21.34 12.97
C ALA A 17 17.08 -20.29 13.30
N PRO A 18 17.10 -19.73 14.52
CA PRO A 18 18.12 -18.76 14.88
C PRO A 18 19.49 -19.45 14.92
N ALA A 19 20.45 -18.94 14.17
CA ALA A 19 21.86 -19.27 14.40
C ALA A 19 22.21 -18.78 15.83
N SER A 20 22.41 -19.69 16.76
CA SER A 20 22.85 -19.39 18.10
C SER A 20 24.22 -18.76 18.04
N ALA A 21 24.31 -17.44 18.23
CA ALA A 21 25.56 -16.74 18.39
C ALA A 21 26.18 -17.18 19.71
N THR A 22 27.21 -18.00 19.63
CA THR A 22 28.04 -18.36 20.80
C THR A 22 28.79 -17.11 21.29
N THR A 23 28.42 -16.61 22.45
CA THR A 23 29.09 -15.54 23.17
C THR A 23 30.44 -16.04 23.71
N GLY A 24 31.51 -15.88 22.93
CA GLY A 24 32.86 -16.29 23.33
C GLY A 24 33.95 -15.88 22.32
N GLY A 25 33.85 -14.66 21.76
CA GLY A 25 34.83 -14.16 20.82
C GLY A 25 35.98 -13.43 21.49
N SER A 26 37.24 -13.75 21.09
CA SER A 26 38.45 -13.04 21.47
C SER A 26 38.40 -11.55 21.11
N ALA A 27 39.29 -10.72 21.73
CA ALA A 27 39.37 -9.28 21.41
C ALA A 27 39.55 -9.02 19.90
N PHE A 28 40.27 -9.91 19.19
CA PHE A 28 40.43 -9.89 17.75
C PHE A 28 39.09 -10.03 17.00
N ALA A 29 38.20 -10.95 17.44
CA ALA A 29 36.89 -11.13 16.83
C ALA A 29 36.00 -9.90 17.05
N ARG A 30 36.11 -9.22 18.20
CA ARG A 30 35.38 -7.97 18.47
C ARG A 30 35.85 -6.81 17.61
N THR A 31 37.18 -6.69 17.40
CA THR A 31 37.77 -5.67 16.51
C THR A 31 37.43 -5.97 15.06
N TYR A 32 37.43 -7.23 14.65
CA TYR A 32 37.05 -7.67 13.30
C TYR A 32 35.56 -7.41 13.05
N MET A 33 34.66 -7.72 14.02
CA MET A 33 33.24 -7.43 13.94
C MET A 33 32.95 -5.92 13.90
N ALA A 34 33.64 -5.11 14.72
CA ALA A 34 33.52 -3.66 14.68
C ALA A 34 33.99 -3.04 13.36
N ALA A 35 34.99 -3.61 12.72
CA ALA A 35 35.48 -3.18 11.40
C ALA A 35 34.54 -3.60 10.25
N HIS A 36 33.70 -4.63 10.45
CA HIS A 36 32.79 -5.17 9.44
C HIS A 36 31.32 -4.79 9.67
N THR A 37 30.98 -4.08 10.74
CA THR A 37 29.61 -3.51 10.95
C THR A 37 29.24 -2.49 9.87
N SER A 38 30.21 -1.88 9.18
CA SER A 38 29.96 -1.03 8.01
C SER A 38 29.53 -1.83 6.77
N SER A 39 29.91 -3.10 6.63
CA SER A 39 29.52 -3.93 5.49
C SER A 39 28.11 -4.54 5.64
N SER A 40 27.63 -4.78 6.85
CA SER A 40 26.28 -5.27 7.09
C SER A 40 25.21 -4.20 6.79
N ALA A 41 25.54 -2.92 6.91
CA ALA A 41 24.64 -1.82 6.54
C ALA A 41 24.36 -1.77 5.02
N ALA A 42 25.23 -2.33 4.17
CA ALA A 42 25.05 -2.32 2.73
C ALA A 42 23.85 -3.13 2.23
N TYR A 43 23.37 -4.10 3.01
CA TYR A 43 22.26 -4.99 2.67
C TYR A 43 20.93 -4.56 3.30
N LEU A 44 20.88 -3.44 4.02
CA LEU A 44 19.65 -2.91 4.59
C LEU A 44 18.89 -2.05 3.57
N PRO A 45 17.56 -1.93 3.70
CA PRO A 45 16.78 -0.99 2.89
C PRO A 45 17.30 0.43 2.95
N SER A 46 17.16 1.17 1.86
CA SER A 46 17.77 2.49 1.64
C SER A 46 17.56 3.48 2.78
N TYR A 47 16.34 3.62 3.31
CA TYR A 47 16.08 4.54 4.42
C TYR A 47 16.78 4.12 5.72
N ALA A 48 16.88 2.82 5.99
CA ALA A 48 17.64 2.33 7.15
C ALA A 48 19.13 2.69 7.04
N ARG A 49 19.73 2.55 5.84
CA ARG A 49 21.12 2.96 5.60
C ARG A 49 21.33 4.47 5.77
N GLN A 50 20.41 5.29 5.27
CA GLN A 50 20.51 6.76 5.33
C GLN A 50 20.29 7.30 6.74
N THR A 51 19.42 6.68 7.52
CA THR A 51 19.10 7.13 8.89
C THR A 51 19.93 6.44 9.97
N GLY A 52 20.54 5.29 9.67
CA GLY A 52 21.19 4.45 10.68
C GLY A 52 20.23 3.81 11.67
N LEU A 53 18.92 3.80 11.38
CA LEU A 53 17.87 3.31 12.26
C LEU A 53 17.37 1.93 11.82
N ALA A 54 17.00 1.10 12.80
CA ALA A 54 16.33 -0.18 12.57
C ALA A 54 14.93 0.02 11.92
N CYS A 55 14.43 -0.99 11.21
CA CYS A 55 13.11 -0.96 10.58
C CYS A 55 11.98 -0.66 11.60
N SER A 56 12.12 -1.16 12.82
CA SER A 56 11.19 -0.95 13.92
C SER A 56 11.11 0.49 14.44
N ALA A 57 12.05 1.36 14.09
CA ALA A 57 11.95 2.79 14.38
C ALA A 57 10.83 3.46 13.55
N CYS A 58 10.69 3.06 12.29
CA CYS A 58 9.69 3.63 11.36
C CYS A 58 8.43 2.78 11.22
N HIS A 59 8.52 1.46 11.44
CA HIS A 59 7.42 0.52 11.25
C HIS A 59 7.08 -0.23 12.53
N ILE A 60 5.78 -0.31 12.86
CA ILE A 60 5.28 -1.29 13.84
C ILE A 60 5.40 -2.68 13.21
N GLN A 61 4.97 -2.78 11.98
CA GLN A 61 5.17 -3.83 10.98
C GLN A 61 5.23 -3.19 9.59
N PHE A 62 5.80 -3.84 8.58
CA PHE A 62 5.84 -3.28 7.22
C PHE A 62 4.48 -2.74 6.80
N LEU A 63 4.48 -1.51 6.30
CA LEU A 63 3.42 -0.61 5.92
C LEU A 63 2.64 0.03 7.10
N GLN A 64 2.73 -0.46 8.32
CA GLN A 64 2.19 0.25 9.49
C GLN A 64 3.28 1.15 10.10
N LEU A 65 3.06 2.45 10.08
CA LEU A 65 4.06 3.43 10.50
C LEU A 65 3.93 3.78 11.98
N THR A 66 5.08 3.82 12.67
CA THR A 66 5.20 4.42 14.00
C THR A 66 4.99 5.95 13.94
N PRO A 67 4.85 6.66 15.07
CA PRO A 67 4.87 8.14 15.08
C PRO A 67 6.12 8.71 14.37
N PHE A 68 7.29 8.10 14.57
CA PHE A 68 8.51 8.53 13.89
C PHE A 68 8.44 8.28 12.38
N GLY A 69 7.94 7.12 11.93
CA GLY A 69 7.75 6.82 10.50
C GLY A 69 6.80 7.82 9.82
N ARG A 70 5.72 8.23 10.50
CA ARG A 70 4.81 9.27 10.01
C ARG A 70 5.50 10.65 9.89
N ARG A 71 6.31 11.02 10.88
CA ARG A 71 7.12 12.27 10.82
C ARG A 71 8.15 12.21 9.70
N PHE A 72 8.82 11.07 9.51
CA PHE A 72 9.75 10.87 8.41
C PHE A 72 9.09 11.10 7.04
N LYS A 73 7.89 10.55 6.83
CA LYS A 73 7.09 10.75 5.62
C LYS A 73 6.61 12.20 5.48
N LEU A 74 6.15 12.83 6.57
CA LEU A 74 5.74 14.25 6.61
C LEU A 74 6.90 15.19 6.24
N SER A 75 8.12 14.87 6.70
CA SER A 75 9.34 15.65 6.42
C SER A 75 9.95 15.34 5.05
N GLY A 76 9.18 14.75 4.13
CA GLY A 76 9.59 14.51 2.75
C GLY A 76 10.73 13.52 2.61
N TYR A 77 10.83 12.52 3.49
CA TYR A 77 11.86 11.47 3.46
C TYR A 77 13.31 12.01 3.63
N THR A 78 13.49 13.22 4.18
CA THR A 78 14.77 13.93 4.20
C THR A 78 15.56 13.77 5.49
N LEU A 79 14.97 13.18 6.54
CA LEU A 79 15.67 12.91 7.81
C LEU A 79 16.78 11.88 7.55
N ALA A 80 18.02 12.30 7.67
CA ALA A 80 19.20 11.46 7.52
C ALA A 80 20.23 11.83 8.58
N THR A 81 20.87 10.83 9.17
CA THR A 81 21.91 11.03 10.20
C THR A 81 23.31 11.04 9.62
N LEU A 82 23.51 10.45 8.43
CA LEU A 82 24.80 10.43 7.78
C LEU A 82 25.13 11.79 7.14
N PRO A 83 26.35 12.31 7.35
CA PRO A 83 26.77 13.55 6.73
C PRO A 83 26.85 13.36 5.20
N PRO A 84 26.39 14.37 4.42
CA PRO A 84 26.51 14.33 2.98
C PRO A 84 27.97 14.47 2.53
N ILE A 85 28.28 13.97 1.34
CA ILE A 85 29.50 14.32 0.62
C ILE A 85 29.27 15.72 0.07
N THR A 86 30.08 16.69 0.51
CA THR A 86 29.91 18.10 0.12
C THR A 86 31.10 18.53 -0.71
N GLU A 87 30.87 19.03 -1.90
CA GLU A 87 31.87 19.73 -2.70
C GLU A 87 31.63 21.23 -2.59
N SER A 88 32.65 21.95 -2.12
CA SER A 88 32.60 23.40 -2.01
C SER A 88 33.10 24.03 -3.30
N ASP A 89 32.34 24.91 -3.91
CA ASP A 89 32.80 25.77 -5.00
C ASP A 89 33.42 27.05 -4.42
N PRO A 90 34.76 27.19 -4.44
CA PRO A 90 35.41 28.37 -3.88
C PRO A 90 35.11 29.65 -4.68
N THR A 91 34.60 29.54 -5.91
CA THR A 91 34.36 30.70 -6.78
C THR A 91 32.97 31.29 -6.66
N ASN A 92 31.95 30.49 -6.36
CA ASN A 92 30.56 30.92 -6.31
C ASN A 92 29.90 30.81 -4.93
N GLY A 93 30.64 30.39 -3.90
CA GLY A 93 30.11 30.21 -2.54
C GLY A 93 29.02 29.17 -2.39
N GLY A 94 28.77 28.38 -3.41
CA GLY A 94 27.81 27.26 -3.41
C GLY A 94 28.45 25.96 -2.94
N SER A 95 27.68 25.09 -2.30
CA SER A 95 28.09 23.72 -2.03
C SER A 95 27.13 22.74 -2.69
N LEU A 96 27.66 21.78 -3.44
CA LEU A 96 26.92 20.62 -3.93
C LEU A 96 27.00 19.51 -2.89
N SER A 97 25.87 18.89 -2.60
CA SER A 97 25.76 17.84 -1.59
C SER A 97 25.17 16.58 -2.20
N LEU A 98 25.85 15.44 -2.00
CA LEU A 98 25.41 14.13 -2.44
C LEU A 98 25.14 13.23 -1.23
N SER A 99 24.15 12.33 -1.35
CA SER A 99 23.96 11.26 -0.36
C SER A 99 25.16 10.29 -0.40
N PRO A 100 25.76 9.98 0.75
CA PRO A 100 26.88 9.03 0.80
C PRO A 100 26.45 7.58 0.62
N THR A 101 25.13 7.31 0.58
CA THR A 101 24.56 5.97 0.45
C THR A 101 23.74 5.84 -0.82
N LEU A 102 23.82 4.68 -1.46
CA LEU A 102 23.01 4.36 -2.63
C LEU A 102 21.52 4.38 -2.24
N PRO A 103 20.65 5.18 -2.88
CA PRO A 103 19.23 5.28 -2.56
C PRO A 103 18.41 4.13 -3.17
N LEU A 104 19.00 2.93 -3.30
CA LEU A 104 18.38 1.75 -3.91
C LEU A 104 18.16 0.68 -2.85
N SER A 105 16.99 0.03 -2.87
CA SER A 105 16.68 -1.17 -2.10
C SER A 105 15.79 -2.09 -2.93
N MET A 106 15.69 -3.34 -2.51
CA MET A 106 14.90 -4.34 -3.22
C MET A 106 13.97 -5.06 -2.25
N MET A 107 12.90 -5.62 -2.78
CA MET A 107 11.93 -6.45 -2.08
C MET A 107 11.61 -7.66 -2.95
N LEU A 108 11.57 -8.83 -2.35
CA LEU A 108 11.15 -10.08 -2.99
C LEU A 108 9.97 -10.66 -2.20
N ASN A 109 8.88 -10.93 -2.89
CA ASN A 109 7.75 -11.69 -2.40
C ASN A 109 7.64 -13.03 -3.10
N ALA A 110 7.40 -14.07 -2.32
CA ALA A 110 7.07 -15.41 -2.81
C ALA A 110 5.90 -15.94 -2.01
N GLY A 111 5.07 -16.78 -2.63
CA GLY A 111 3.90 -17.30 -1.94
C GLY A 111 3.36 -18.60 -2.51
N VAL A 112 2.50 -19.23 -1.72
CA VAL A 112 1.73 -20.42 -2.08
C VAL A 112 0.26 -20.12 -1.85
N THR A 113 -0.56 -20.35 -2.86
CA THR A 113 -1.99 -20.06 -2.82
C THR A 113 -2.81 -21.34 -2.98
N ARG A 114 -3.84 -21.46 -2.14
CA ARG A 114 -4.87 -22.49 -2.26
C ARG A 114 -6.25 -21.87 -2.13
N THR A 115 -7.10 -22.07 -3.12
CA THR A 115 -8.54 -21.76 -3.06
C THR A 115 -9.35 -22.99 -2.63
N ALA A 116 -10.49 -22.78 -1.98
CA ALA A 116 -11.35 -23.86 -1.51
C ALA A 116 -11.95 -24.69 -2.66
N LYS A 117 -12.27 -24.06 -3.79
CA LYS A 117 -12.65 -24.70 -5.05
C LYS A 117 -11.64 -24.30 -6.11
N ASP A 118 -11.18 -25.25 -6.91
CA ASP A 118 -10.23 -24.99 -7.98
C ASP A 118 -10.74 -23.91 -8.94
N LEU A 119 -9.83 -23.12 -9.46
CA LEU A 119 -10.12 -22.14 -10.51
C LEU A 119 -10.11 -22.82 -11.87
N PRO A 120 -10.97 -22.43 -12.82
CA PRO A 120 -10.88 -22.92 -14.19
C PRO A 120 -9.50 -22.63 -14.78
N ASP A 121 -8.95 -23.58 -15.50
CA ASP A 121 -7.68 -23.46 -16.24
C ASP A 121 -6.46 -23.04 -15.40
N ALA A 122 -6.52 -23.12 -14.08
CA ALA A 122 -5.44 -22.80 -13.17
C ALA A 122 -5.13 -23.94 -12.20
N GLN A 123 -3.84 -24.20 -11.98
CA GLN A 123 -3.40 -25.17 -10.97
C GLN A 123 -3.61 -24.60 -9.57
N ASN A 124 -4.36 -25.27 -8.72
CA ASN A 124 -4.44 -24.94 -7.30
C ASN A 124 -3.15 -25.37 -6.56
N GLU A 125 -2.86 -24.75 -5.41
CA GLU A 125 -1.62 -24.99 -4.63
C GLU A 125 -0.33 -24.66 -5.40
N TYR A 126 -0.38 -23.69 -6.32
CA TYR A 126 0.79 -23.23 -7.05
C TYR A 126 1.72 -22.37 -6.18
N VAL A 127 3.01 -22.38 -6.55
CA VAL A 127 4.05 -21.56 -5.94
C VAL A 127 4.39 -20.41 -6.88
N ALA A 128 4.24 -19.16 -6.41
CA ALA A 128 4.70 -17.97 -7.12
C ALA A 128 6.08 -17.54 -6.60
N LEU A 129 7.11 -17.59 -7.46
CA LEU A 129 8.48 -17.19 -7.15
C LEU A 129 9.19 -16.60 -8.40
N PRO A 130 9.44 -15.30 -8.48
CA PRO A 130 8.88 -14.30 -7.58
C PRO A 130 7.37 -14.12 -7.82
N GLN A 131 6.61 -13.86 -6.75
CA GLN A 131 5.29 -13.28 -6.92
C GLN A 131 5.43 -11.82 -7.32
N GLU A 132 6.31 -11.10 -6.60
CA GLU A 132 6.72 -9.74 -6.90
C GLU A 132 8.22 -9.58 -6.62
N LEU A 133 8.91 -8.86 -7.49
CA LEU A 133 10.27 -8.38 -7.27
C LEU A 133 10.28 -6.88 -7.48
N SER A 134 10.40 -6.13 -6.39
CA SER A 134 10.39 -4.66 -6.43
C SER A 134 11.78 -4.07 -6.22
N ALA A 135 12.08 -3.04 -7.00
CA ALA A 135 13.20 -2.14 -6.77
C ALA A 135 12.67 -0.79 -6.29
N PHE A 136 13.30 -0.22 -5.26
CA PHE A 136 12.94 1.08 -4.72
C PHE A 136 14.08 2.06 -4.96
N LEU A 137 13.77 3.20 -5.57
CA LEU A 137 14.61 4.39 -5.51
C LEU A 137 14.04 5.30 -4.43
N ALA A 138 14.68 5.30 -3.26
CA ALA A 138 14.13 5.90 -2.06
C ALA A 138 15.22 6.61 -1.25
N GLY A 139 15.06 7.91 -1.03
CA GLY A 139 16.08 8.66 -0.31
C GLY A 139 15.92 10.16 -0.35
N LYS A 140 16.79 10.80 0.41
CA LYS A 140 17.01 12.24 0.38
C LYS A 140 17.74 12.64 -0.89
N ILE A 141 17.16 13.56 -1.66
CA ILE A 141 17.77 14.17 -2.85
C ILE A 141 18.51 15.46 -2.44
N THR A 142 17.82 16.32 -1.68
CA THR A 142 18.39 17.56 -1.13
C THR A 142 18.00 17.67 0.35
N PRO A 143 18.48 18.63 1.13
CA PRO A 143 18.03 18.82 2.52
C PRO A 143 16.53 18.94 2.71
N LYS A 144 15.78 19.35 1.66
CA LYS A 144 14.33 19.58 1.71
C LYS A 144 13.53 18.76 0.70
N ILE A 145 14.21 17.97 -0.17
CA ILE A 145 13.55 17.13 -1.17
C ILE A 145 13.98 15.69 -0.99
N GLY A 146 12.99 14.81 -0.90
CA GLY A 146 13.21 13.36 -0.91
C GLY A 146 12.23 12.66 -1.84
N ILE A 147 12.51 11.38 -2.07
CA ILE A 147 11.77 10.52 -2.99
C ILE A 147 11.50 9.17 -2.35
N PHE A 148 10.31 8.64 -2.64
CA PHE A 148 9.95 7.23 -2.57
C PHE A 148 9.44 6.82 -3.93
N SER A 149 10.06 5.81 -4.55
CA SER A 149 9.54 5.21 -5.78
C SER A 149 9.71 3.70 -5.75
N GLN A 150 8.77 3.00 -6.34
CA GLN A 150 8.70 1.55 -6.42
C GLN A 150 8.47 1.12 -7.87
N PHE A 151 9.30 0.19 -8.33
CA PHE A 151 9.22 -0.45 -9.64
C PHE A 151 9.11 -1.94 -9.39
N THR A 152 8.06 -2.59 -9.87
CA THR A 152 7.81 -4.00 -9.57
C THR A 152 7.74 -4.84 -10.83
N TYR A 153 8.45 -5.95 -10.81
CA TYR A 153 8.18 -7.07 -11.69
C TYR A 153 7.06 -7.90 -11.07
N SER A 154 5.93 -7.99 -11.76
CA SER A 154 4.81 -8.87 -11.40
C SER A 154 5.04 -10.26 -11.99
N GLY A 155 5.11 -11.27 -11.13
CA GLY A 155 5.22 -12.66 -11.58
C GLY A 155 3.97 -13.17 -12.27
N ALA A 156 2.80 -12.58 -12.00
CA ALA A 156 1.54 -12.91 -12.66
C ALA A 156 1.49 -12.40 -14.09
N ASP A 157 1.96 -11.15 -14.31
CA ASP A 157 1.91 -10.50 -15.62
C ASP A 157 3.17 -10.75 -16.46
N GLY A 158 4.25 -11.23 -15.83
CA GLY A 158 5.56 -11.39 -16.48
C GLY A 158 6.18 -10.07 -16.95
N ALA A 159 5.82 -8.95 -16.31
CA ALA A 159 6.16 -7.61 -16.76
C ALA A 159 6.63 -6.70 -15.62
N PHE A 160 7.45 -5.70 -15.95
CA PHE A 160 7.81 -4.61 -15.06
C PHE A 160 6.82 -3.45 -15.17
N GLY A 161 6.46 -2.88 -14.03
CA GLY A 161 5.65 -1.68 -13.92
C GLY A 161 6.25 -0.67 -12.95
N ILE A 162 5.78 0.57 -13.03
CA ILE A 162 6.05 1.61 -12.02
C ILE A 162 4.85 1.66 -11.08
N ASP A 163 5.00 1.25 -9.82
CA ASP A 163 3.86 1.21 -8.89
C ASP A 163 3.60 2.58 -8.28
N ASN A 164 4.49 3.00 -7.40
CA ASN A 164 4.31 4.22 -6.62
C ASN A 164 5.49 5.16 -6.84
N ILE A 165 5.19 6.43 -7.07
CA ILE A 165 6.15 7.53 -7.05
C ILE A 165 5.60 8.62 -6.14
N ASP A 166 6.42 9.10 -5.20
CA ASP A 166 6.10 10.23 -4.34
C ASP A 166 7.39 11.04 -4.11
N VAL A 167 7.50 12.18 -4.78
CA VAL A 167 8.58 13.15 -4.60
C VAL A 167 8.05 14.28 -3.75
N ARG A 168 8.73 14.59 -2.65
CA ARG A 168 8.30 15.62 -1.71
C ARG A 168 9.34 16.69 -1.49
N TYR A 169 8.89 17.92 -1.51
CA TYR A 169 9.53 19.03 -0.82
C TYR A 169 8.88 19.19 0.56
N ALA A 170 9.67 19.35 1.61
CA ALA A 170 9.17 19.61 2.95
C ALA A 170 10.01 20.64 3.68
N ASP A 171 9.33 21.48 4.45
CA ASP A 171 9.94 22.51 5.30
C ASP A 171 9.10 22.74 6.56
N HIS A 172 9.60 23.49 7.50
CA HIS A 172 8.90 23.83 8.73
C HIS A 172 8.97 25.31 8.99
N THR A 173 7.96 25.83 9.69
CA THR A 173 7.91 27.19 10.20
C THR A 173 7.21 27.20 11.57
N THR A 174 7.25 28.32 12.26
CA THR A 174 6.53 28.52 13.51
C THR A 174 5.46 29.58 13.33
N LEU A 175 4.22 29.23 13.62
CA LEU A 175 3.10 30.14 13.62
C LEU A 175 2.92 30.71 15.04
N GLY A 176 2.94 32.04 15.16
CA GLY A 176 2.89 32.73 16.46
C GLY A 176 4.14 32.45 17.29
N LYS A 177 3.94 32.15 18.60
CA LYS A 177 5.06 32.00 19.55
C LYS A 177 5.59 30.56 19.68
N SER A 178 4.81 29.52 19.32
CA SER A 178 5.17 28.14 19.64
C SER A 178 4.51 27.06 18.79
N THR A 179 3.62 27.38 17.84
CA THR A 179 2.94 26.38 17.04
C THR A 179 3.81 25.99 15.84
N GLU A 180 4.38 24.81 15.87
CA GLU A 180 5.12 24.26 14.74
C GLU A 180 4.18 23.97 13.57
N VAL A 181 4.58 24.31 12.36
CA VAL A 181 3.90 23.99 11.11
C VAL A 181 4.89 23.30 10.19
N ALA A 182 4.68 22.02 9.90
CA ALA A 182 5.36 21.33 8.83
C ALA A 182 4.51 21.43 7.56
N TYR A 183 5.10 21.83 6.45
CA TYR A 183 4.39 21.99 5.17
C TYR A 183 5.25 21.49 4.02
N GLY A 184 4.60 21.21 2.90
CA GLY A 184 5.32 20.74 1.73
C GLY A 184 4.47 20.59 0.50
N PHE A 185 5.14 20.13 -0.56
CA PHE A 185 4.52 19.77 -1.83
C PHE A 185 4.83 18.31 -2.15
N THR A 186 3.91 17.65 -2.84
CA THR A 186 4.03 16.29 -3.32
C THR A 186 3.79 16.24 -4.81
N LEU A 187 4.64 15.49 -5.52
CA LEU A 187 4.44 15.09 -6.91
C LEU A 187 4.36 13.57 -6.92
N ASN A 188 3.20 13.03 -7.31
CA ASN A 188 2.98 11.59 -7.20
C ASN A 188 2.08 11.05 -8.34
N ASN A 189 2.09 9.70 -8.51
CA ASN A 189 1.38 9.02 -9.58
C ASN A 189 0.15 8.22 -9.11
N ARG A 190 -0.29 8.42 -7.85
CA ARG A 190 -1.41 7.68 -7.27
C ARG A 190 -2.08 8.48 -6.15
N PRO A 191 -3.41 8.73 -6.19
CA PRO A 191 -4.12 9.35 -5.07
C PRO A 191 -3.97 8.53 -3.79
N GLY A 192 -3.56 9.19 -2.71
CA GLY A 192 -3.39 8.55 -1.40
C GLY A 192 -2.01 7.91 -1.14
N VAL A 193 -1.09 7.83 -2.12
CA VAL A 193 0.27 7.34 -1.87
C VAL A 193 1.01 8.19 -0.85
N GLN A 194 0.71 9.47 -0.82
CA GLN A 194 1.28 10.45 0.10
C GLN A 194 0.68 10.43 1.51
N ASP A 195 -0.36 9.61 1.77
CA ASP A 195 -0.99 9.51 3.09
C ASP A 195 0.02 9.17 4.20
N LEU A 196 0.02 9.96 5.28
CA LEU A 196 0.98 9.80 6.38
C LEU A 196 0.71 8.56 7.24
N TRP A 197 -0.54 8.13 7.33
CA TRP A 197 -0.96 7.03 8.22
C TRP A 197 -0.98 5.67 7.53
N ASN A 198 -0.86 5.66 6.21
CA ASN A 198 -1.03 4.45 5.39
C ASN A 198 -2.38 3.76 5.66
N THR A 199 -3.45 4.55 5.81
CA THR A 199 -4.84 4.10 5.97
C THR A 199 -5.64 4.18 4.67
N MET A 200 -5.16 4.97 3.70
CA MET A 200 -5.74 5.07 2.37
C MET A 200 -5.62 3.75 1.59
N PRO A 201 -6.48 3.49 0.60
CA PRO A 201 -6.44 2.26 -0.20
C PRO A 201 -5.07 1.91 -0.78
N ALA A 202 -4.28 2.90 -1.18
CA ALA A 202 -2.90 2.72 -1.65
C ALA A 202 -2.01 1.92 -0.67
N TRP A 203 -2.34 1.90 0.62
CA TRP A 203 -1.60 1.26 1.70
C TRP A 203 -2.48 0.38 2.58
N GLY A 204 -3.65 -0.01 2.06
CA GLY A 204 -4.66 -0.78 2.81
C GLY A 204 -4.20 -2.20 3.16
N PHE A 205 -4.77 -2.74 4.26
CA PHE A 205 -4.65 -4.15 4.58
C PHE A 205 -5.61 -4.99 3.69
N PRO A 206 -5.17 -6.16 3.20
CA PRO A 206 -3.89 -6.85 3.43
C PRO A 206 -2.74 -6.18 2.69
N PHE A 207 -1.57 -6.12 3.34
CA PHE A 207 -0.38 -5.43 2.79
C PHE A 207 0.32 -6.25 1.70
N ILE A 208 0.04 -7.53 1.64
CA ILE A 208 0.39 -8.46 0.59
C ILE A 208 -0.77 -9.43 0.42
N GLY A 209 -1.10 -9.79 -0.80
CA GLY A 209 -2.15 -10.74 -1.13
C GLY A 209 -1.69 -11.71 -2.21
N SER A 210 -2.39 -12.82 -2.35
CA SER A 210 -2.16 -13.75 -3.45
C SER A 210 -2.58 -13.12 -4.78
N VAL A 211 -1.71 -13.18 -5.77
CA VAL A 211 -2.00 -12.72 -7.15
C VAL A 211 -3.01 -13.62 -7.88
N GLY A 212 -3.21 -14.85 -7.42
CA GLY A 212 -4.17 -15.79 -8.03
C GLY A 212 -5.44 -15.99 -7.22
N ALA A 213 -5.65 -15.24 -6.13
CA ALA A 213 -6.90 -15.32 -5.39
C ALA A 213 -8.00 -14.52 -6.09
N PRO A 214 -9.24 -15.07 -6.19
CA PRO A 214 -10.38 -14.31 -6.72
C PRO A 214 -10.65 -13.05 -5.90
N GLY A 215 -10.88 -11.92 -6.58
CA GLY A 215 -11.24 -10.64 -6.00
C GLY A 215 -12.64 -10.19 -6.42
N GLY A 216 -13.33 -9.41 -5.58
CA GLY A 216 -14.63 -8.83 -5.94
C GLY A 216 -14.53 -7.92 -7.16
N ALA A 217 -15.55 -7.95 -8.04
CA ALA A 217 -15.57 -7.23 -9.32
C ALA A 217 -15.60 -5.70 -9.19
N ALA A 218 -15.99 -5.15 -8.03
CA ALA A 218 -16.23 -3.73 -7.84
C ALA A 218 -15.22 -3.07 -6.91
N SER A 219 -14.62 -1.97 -7.36
CA SER A 219 -13.78 -1.07 -6.57
C SER A 219 -14.14 0.39 -6.84
N THR A 220 -13.88 1.29 -5.89
CA THR A 220 -14.09 2.73 -6.07
C THR A 220 -12.95 3.35 -6.87
N MET A 221 -13.17 4.55 -7.43
CA MET A 221 -12.18 5.25 -8.24
C MET A 221 -10.87 5.50 -7.48
N ILE A 222 -10.97 5.85 -6.20
CA ILE A 222 -9.79 6.08 -5.34
C ILE A 222 -9.09 4.79 -4.90
N ASP A 223 -9.73 3.62 -5.08
CA ASP A 223 -9.20 2.30 -4.72
C ASP A 223 -8.53 1.60 -5.92
N GLY A 224 -7.73 2.32 -6.66
CA GLY A 224 -6.83 1.76 -7.66
C GLY A 224 -7.10 2.15 -9.13
N ALA A 225 -8.29 2.69 -9.46
CA ALA A 225 -8.64 2.95 -10.86
C ALA A 225 -7.79 4.05 -11.55
N LEU A 226 -7.16 4.93 -10.78
CA LEU A 226 -6.25 5.97 -11.29
C LEU A 226 -4.77 5.63 -11.10
N ASP A 227 -4.47 4.50 -10.46
CA ASP A 227 -3.09 4.15 -10.12
C ASP A 227 -2.20 4.11 -11.37
N GLN A 228 -1.04 4.78 -11.27
CA GLN A 228 0.00 4.81 -12.32
C GLN A 228 -0.45 5.49 -13.64
N ASN A 229 -1.73 5.80 -13.79
CA ASN A 229 -2.29 6.45 -14.97
C ASN A 229 -2.48 7.96 -14.79
N VAL A 230 -1.96 8.50 -13.70
CA VAL A 230 -2.05 9.92 -13.37
C VAL A 230 -0.73 10.47 -12.86
N LEU A 231 -0.59 11.79 -12.99
CA LEU A 231 0.41 12.59 -12.28
C LEU A 231 -0.33 13.67 -11.49
N GLY A 232 -0.04 13.73 -10.19
CA GLY A 232 -0.63 14.68 -9.25
C GLY A 232 0.40 15.62 -8.67
N LEU A 233 0.05 16.89 -8.58
CA LEU A 233 0.78 17.90 -7.82
C LEU A 233 -0.11 18.41 -6.70
N GLY A 234 0.39 18.39 -5.47
CA GLY A 234 -0.34 18.81 -4.29
C GLY A 234 0.50 19.54 -3.26
N GLY A 235 -0.19 20.24 -2.35
CA GLY A 235 0.38 20.85 -1.17
C GLY A 235 -0.25 20.29 0.09
N TYR A 236 0.53 20.20 1.16
CA TYR A 236 0.07 19.72 2.45
C TYR A 236 0.66 20.54 3.61
N ALA A 237 -0.04 20.51 4.74
CA ALA A 237 0.45 21.10 5.98
C ALA A 237 -0.03 20.30 7.21
N MET A 238 0.82 20.23 8.23
CA MET A 238 0.52 19.73 9.58
C MET A 238 0.73 20.86 10.58
N VAL A 239 -0.31 21.26 11.26
CA VAL A 239 -0.29 22.36 12.23
C VAL A 239 -0.32 21.80 13.65
N GLY A 240 0.68 22.16 14.46
CA GLY A 240 0.77 21.79 15.87
C GLY A 240 0.79 20.29 16.14
N ASN A 241 1.23 19.47 15.16
CA ASN A 241 1.15 18.00 15.21
C ASN A 241 -0.27 17.48 15.49
N LEU A 242 -1.29 18.25 15.18
CA LEU A 242 -2.70 17.98 15.48
C LEU A 242 -3.57 17.93 14.21
N VAL A 243 -3.47 18.92 13.35
CA VAL A 243 -4.35 19.12 12.18
C VAL A 243 -3.53 18.96 10.90
N TYR A 244 -3.93 18.02 10.05
CA TYR A 244 -3.36 17.82 8.72
C TYR A 244 -4.36 18.23 7.65
N GLY A 245 -3.89 18.91 6.63
CA GLY A 245 -4.65 19.23 5.43
C GLY A 245 -3.82 19.02 4.19
N GLU A 246 -4.46 18.58 3.12
CA GLU A 246 -3.85 18.34 1.81
C GLU A 246 -4.84 18.63 0.68
N LEU A 247 -4.32 19.18 -0.42
CA LEU A 247 -5.03 19.33 -1.69
C LEU A 247 -4.08 18.98 -2.83
N SER A 248 -4.50 18.07 -3.71
CA SER A 248 -3.74 17.61 -4.88
C SER A 248 -4.61 17.64 -6.14
N MET A 249 -3.99 17.95 -7.28
CA MET A 249 -4.65 18.00 -8.60
C MET A 249 -4.00 16.98 -9.51
N TYR A 250 -4.78 16.03 -10.01
CA TYR A 250 -4.33 14.94 -10.87
C TYR A 250 -4.72 15.16 -12.33
N ARG A 251 -3.85 14.76 -13.24
CA ARG A 251 -4.13 14.65 -14.69
C ARG A 251 -3.70 13.29 -15.19
N SER A 252 -4.27 12.90 -16.35
CA SER A 252 -3.82 11.68 -17.02
C SER A 252 -2.35 11.76 -17.35
N SER A 253 -1.64 10.70 -17.03
CA SER A 253 -0.25 10.43 -17.35
C SER A 253 -0.10 8.92 -17.50
N PHE A 254 0.74 8.45 -18.41
CA PHE A 254 0.93 7.02 -18.63
C PHE A 254 2.39 6.66 -18.58
N GLN A 255 2.69 5.52 -17.97
CA GLN A 255 4.04 4.98 -17.92
C GLN A 255 4.61 4.79 -19.30
N GLY A 256 5.79 5.38 -19.56
CA GLY A 256 6.51 5.19 -20.81
C GLY A 256 5.81 5.71 -22.06
N ALA A 257 4.67 6.39 -21.94
CA ALA A 257 3.94 6.98 -23.04
C ALA A 257 4.12 8.50 -23.08
N ALA A 258 4.22 9.05 -24.30
CA ALA A 258 4.34 10.49 -24.49
C ALA A 258 3.03 11.22 -24.13
N MET A 259 1.89 10.55 -24.33
CA MET A 259 0.56 11.09 -24.04
C MET A 259 -0.46 9.97 -23.79
N PRO A 260 -1.55 10.24 -23.05
CA PRO A 260 -2.67 9.32 -22.89
C PRO A 260 -3.27 8.90 -24.23
N SER A 261 -3.68 7.65 -24.34
CA SER A 261 -4.35 7.09 -25.51
C SER A 261 -5.81 6.76 -25.23
N SER A 262 -6.61 6.57 -26.28
CA SER A 262 -8.00 6.14 -26.13
C SER A 262 -8.15 4.76 -25.47
N ALA A 263 -7.14 3.89 -25.61
CA ALA A 263 -7.18 2.54 -25.02
C ALA A 263 -7.26 2.54 -23.48
N THR A 264 -6.73 3.58 -22.83
CA THR A 264 -6.68 3.70 -21.37
C THR A 264 -7.66 4.76 -20.83
N GLY A 265 -8.33 5.52 -21.72
CA GLY A 265 -9.15 6.67 -21.35
C GLY A 265 -8.33 7.89 -20.94
N ALA A 266 -8.97 8.99 -20.70
CA ALA A 266 -8.31 10.23 -20.27
C ALA A 266 -9.18 11.02 -19.28
N ILE A 267 -8.52 11.67 -18.31
CA ILE A 267 -9.19 12.60 -17.42
C ILE A 267 -9.51 13.90 -18.17
N ARG A 268 -10.77 14.35 -18.10
CA ARG A 268 -11.15 15.69 -18.55
C ARG A 268 -10.67 16.74 -17.58
N GLY A 269 -9.71 17.56 -17.99
CA GLY A 269 -9.17 18.62 -17.14
C GLY A 269 -8.32 18.07 -16.01
N VAL A 270 -8.73 18.30 -14.76
CA VAL A 270 -8.04 17.85 -13.56
C VAL A 270 -8.98 17.12 -12.61
N ALA A 271 -8.47 16.16 -11.86
CA ALA A 271 -9.17 15.46 -10.81
C ALA A 271 -8.67 15.97 -9.44
N PRO A 272 -9.46 16.78 -8.70
CA PRO A 272 -9.10 17.22 -7.37
C PRO A 272 -9.20 16.10 -6.36
N TYR A 273 -8.18 15.98 -5.54
CA TYR A 273 -8.12 15.15 -4.33
C TYR A 273 -7.85 16.04 -3.13
N TRP A 274 -8.48 15.76 -2.01
CA TRP A 274 -8.25 16.44 -0.75
C TRP A 274 -8.25 15.46 0.43
N ARG A 275 -7.55 15.82 1.50
CA ARG A 275 -7.53 15.10 2.76
C ARG A 275 -7.48 16.06 3.94
N LEU A 276 -8.28 15.79 4.98
CA LEU A 276 -8.21 16.44 6.28
C LEU A 276 -8.09 15.35 7.34
N ALA A 277 -7.22 15.55 8.34
CA ALA A 277 -7.12 14.62 9.45
C ALA A 277 -6.80 15.35 10.75
N LEU A 278 -7.29 14.79 11.84
CA LEU A 278 -6.96 15.18 13.20
C LEU A 278 -6.26 14.02 13.87
N GLN A 279 -5.18 14.29 14.58
CA GLN A 279 -4.48 13.29 15.37
C GLN A 279 -4.20 13.78 16.78
N LYS A 280 -4.15 12.84 17.73
CA LYS A 280 -3.80 13.15 19.11
C LYS A 280 -3.13 11.96 19.80
N GLU A 281 -2.12 12.26 20.59
CA GLU A 281 -1.45 11.32 21.48
C GLU A 281 -1.79 11.67 22.94
N TRP A 282 -2.04 10.65 23.76
CA TRP A 282 -2.20 10.79 25.21
C TRP A 282 -1.76 9.53 25.94
N GLY A 283 -0.79 9.69 26.82
CA GLY A 283 -0.16 8.55 27.51
C GLY A 283 0.48 7.55 26.54
N LYS A 284 -0.10 6.34 26.45
CA LYS A 284 0.35 5.28 25.52
C LYS A 284 -0.64 5.05 24.39
N GLN A 285 -1.54 5.96 24.18
CA GLN A 285 -2.60 5.86 23.19
C GLN A 285 -2.42 6.92 22.10
N TYR A 286 -2.88 6.58 20.91
CA TYR A 286 -2.90 7.46 19.76
C TYR A 286 -4.21 7.28 19.00
N LEU A 287 -4.79 8.36 18.52
CA LEU A 287 -5.97 8.36 17.66
C LEU A 287 -5.76 9.32 16.50
N MET A 288 -6.07 8.86 15.31
CA MET A 288 -6.27 9.69 14.13
C MET A 288 -7.68 9.47 13.60
N LEU A 289 -8.33 10.56 13.20
CA LEU A 289 -9.59 10.58 12.47
C LEU A 289 -9.39 11.41 11.21
N GLY A 290 -9.74 10.85 10.06
CA GLY A 290 -9.54 11.48 8.77
C GLY A 290 -10.77 11.46 7.89
N THR A 291 -10.80 12.35 6.92
CA THR A 291 -11.74 12.36 5.80
C THR A 291 -11.02 12.78 4.54
N PHE A 292 -11.45 12.27 3.40
CA PHE A 292 -10.83 12.50 2.11
C PHE A 292 -11.85 12.42 0.98
N GLY A 293 -11.50 12.97 -0.16
CA GLY A 293 -12.34 12.89 -1.35
C GLY A 293 -11.55 13.00 -2.64
N LEU A 294 -12.12 12.44 -3.69
CA LEU A 294 -11.63 12.50 -5.07
C LEU A 294 -12.80 12.78 -5.99
N ARG A 295 -12.63 13.66 -6.97
CA ARG A 295 -13.59 13.83 -8.05
C ARG A 295 -12.87 13.74 -9.39
N THR A 296 -13.36 12.90 -10.29
CA THR A 296 -12.78 12.77 -11.63
C THR A 296 -13.87 12.67 -12.69
N SER A 297 -13.56 13.09 -13.91
CA SER A 297 -14.35 12.84 -15.11
C SER A 297 -13.45 12.20 -16.16
N LEU A 298 -13.85 11.06 -16.67
CA LEU A 298 -13.09 10.23 -17.62
C LEU A 298 -13.81 10.13 -18.95
N TYR A 299 -13.02 10.02 -20.02
CA TYR A 299 -13.46 9.56 -21.33
C TYR A 299 -13.14 8.06 -21.44
N PRO A 300 -14.05 7.13 -21.11
CA PRO A 300 -13.75 5.69 -21.18
C PRO A 300 -13.56 5.26 -22.63
N GLY A 301 -12.41 4.67 -22.95
CA GLY A 301 -12.08 4.26 -24.31
C GLY A 301 -11.97 5.39 -25.35
N ALA A 302 -11.85 6.67 -24.92
CA ALA A 302 -11.84 7.83 -25.81
C ALA A 302 -10.99 8.97 -25.23
N LEU A 303 -10.75 10.02 -26.04
CA LEU A 303 -10.09 11.26 -25.63
C LEU A 303 -11.02 12.48 -25.61
N SER A 304 -12.25 12.33 -26.10
CA SER A 304 -13.29 13.34 -26.19
C SER A 304 -14.67 12.71 -26.33
N GLY A 305 -15.74 13.49 -26.17
CA GLY A 305 -17.12 13.03 -26.32
C GLY A 305 -17.84 12.88 -24.97
N PRO A 306 -18.80 11.94 -24.89
CA PRO A 306 -19.44 11.58 -23.63
C PRO A 306 -18.40 11.11 -22.59
N ARG A 307 -18.69 11.32 -21.32
CA ARG A 307 -17.77 11.00 -20.23
C ARG A 307 -18.53 10.41 -19.04
N ASP A 308 -17.79 9.68 -18.22
CA ASP A 308 -18.25 9.26 -16.92
C ASP A 308 -17.66 10.16 -15.83
N THR A 309 -18.41 10.38 -14.77
CA THR A 309 -18.01 11.20 -13.64
C THR A 309 -18.11 10.39 -12.36
N TYR A 310 -17.08 10.45 -11.55
CA TYR A 310 -16.98 9.75 -10.27
C TYR A 310 -16.70 10.76 -9.15
N SER A 311 -17.32 10.54 -8.02
CA SER A 311 -17.12 11.34 -6.81
C SER A 311 -17.05 10.43 -5.58
N ASP A 312 -15.85 10.29 -5.06
CA ASP A 312 -15.55 9.53 -3.85
C ASP A 312 -15.49 10.44 -2.65
N MET A 313 -16.04 9.98 -1.56
CA MET A 313 -15.90 10.58 -0.23
C MET A 313 -15.64 9.47 0.77
N GLY A 314 -14.60 9.61 1.57
CA GLY A 314 -14.20 8.62 2.54
C GLY A 314 -13.93 9.19 3.92
N PHE A 315 -13.99 8.27 4.88
CA PHE A 315 -13.60 8.48 6.28
C PHE A 315 -12.65 7.38 6.68
N ASP A 316 -11.64 7.71 7.46
CA ASP A 316 -10.72 6.75 8.01
C ASP A 316 -10.37 7.08 9.47
N ALA A 317 -9.96 6.03 10.18
CA ALA A 317 -9.50 6.14 11.55
C ALA A 317 -8.35 5.17 11.82
N GLN A 318 -7.44 5.57 12.70
CA GLN A 318 -6.41 4.70 13.26
C GLN A 318 -6.32 4.92 14.76
N TYR A 319 -6.44 3.84 15.52
CA TYR A 319 -6.21 3.82 16.96
C TYR A 319 -5.02 2.93 17.28
N GLU A 320 -4.11 3.42 18.12
CA GLU A 320 -2.96 2.66 18.61
C GLU A 320 -2.97 2.65 20.14
N SER A 321 -2.62 1.52 20.74
CA SER A 321 -2.50 1.37 22.18
C SER A 321 -1.54 0.27 22.56
N LYS A 322 -1.17 0.18 23.81
CA LYS A 322 -0.51 -1.00 24.38
C LYS A 322 -1.57 -1.98 24.88
N LEU A 323 -1.44 -3.25 24.47
CA LEU A 323 -2.22 -4.37 25.00
C LEU A 323 -1.26 -5.38 25.61
N GLY A 324 -1.20 -5.40 26.94
CA GLY A 324 -0.15 -6.11 27.67
C GLY A 324 1.24 -5.52 27.39
N LYS A 325 2.18 -6.36 26.96
CA LYS A 325 3.51 -5.94 26.51
C LYS A 325 3.55 -5.57 25.02
N GLY A 326 2.50 -5.88 24.28
CA GLY A 326 2.42 -5.70 22.83
C GLY A 326 1.81 -4.37 22.41
N ASN A 327 1.78 -4.16 21.07
CA ASN A 327 1.11 -3.06 20.42
C ASN A 327 -0.21 -3.55 19.80
N LEU A 328 -1.27 -2.77 19.98
CA LEU A 328 -2.54 -2.94 19.28
C LEU A 328 -2.71 -1.77 18.31
N VAL A 329 -3.05 -2.07 17.06
CA VAL A 329 -3.40 -1.09 16.04
C VAL A 329 -4.74 -1.47 15.44
N VAL A 330 -5.72 -0.58 15.51
CA VAL A 330 -7.03 -0.75 14.89
C VAL A 330 -7.18 0.31 13.80
N ARG A 331 -7.60 -0.12 12.60
CA ARG A 331 -7.81 0.75 11.44
C ARG A 331 -9.20 0.52 10.86
N GLY A 332 -9.79 1.58 10.38
CA GLY A 332 -11.05 1.52 9.64
C GLY A 332 -11.04 2.51 8.51
N THR A 333 -11.58 2.10 7.36
CA THR A 333 -11.79 2.96 6.20
C THR A 333 -13.16 2.68 5.62
N TYR A 334 -13.90 3.75 5.34
CA TYR A 334 -15.18 3.72 4.64
C TYR A 334 -15.10 4.68 3.46
N ILE A 335 -15.52 4.21 2.28
CA ILE A 335 -15.56 5.01 1.05
C ILE A 335 -16.95 4.89 0.44
N ARG A 336 -17.49 6.01 0.04
CA ARG A 336 -18.71 6.09 -0.78
C ARG A 336 -18.40 6.76 -2.10
N GLU A 337 -18.61 6.03 -3.18
CA GLU A 337 -18.58 6.54 -4.54
C GLU A 337 -19.97 6.81 -5.06
N ARG A 338 -20.12 7.88 -5.83
CA ARG A 338 -21.24 8.15 -6.70
C ARG A 338 -20.71 8.32 -8.10
N SER A 339 -21.27 7.56 -9.05
CA SER A 339 -20.91 7.64 -10.46
C SER A 339 -22.09 8.10 -11.31
N THR A 340 -21.78 8.84 -12.35
CA THR A 340 -22.70 9.18 -13.46
C THR A 340 -22.01 8.69 -14.73
N LEU A 341 -22.59 7.70 -15.39
CA LEU A 341 -21.96 6.86 -16.42
C LEU A 341 -22.52 7.19 -17.81
N ASP A 342 -22.57 8.48 -18.21
CA ASP A 342 -23.17 8.90 -19.46
C ASP A 342 -22.50 8.26 -20.70
N ALA A 343 -21.19 8.09 -20.67
CA ALA A 343 -20.46 7.46 -21.76
C ALA A 343 -20.64 5.94 -21.77
N THR A 344 -20.44 5.29 -20.62
CA THR A 344 -20.55 3.83 -20.49
C THR A 344 -21.98 3.37 -20.72
N PHE A 345 -22.98 4.09 -20.22
CA PHE A 345 -24.40 3.82 -20.47
C PHE A 345 -24.74 4.01 -21.95
N GLY A 346 -24.30 5.11 -22.57
CA GLY A 346 -24.50 5.36 -23.99
C GLY A 346 -23.86 4.32 -24.91
N GLY A 347 -22.77 3.71 -24.46
CA GLY A 347 -22.09 2.60 -25.15
C GLY A 347 -22.65 1.21 -24.82
N GLY A 348 -23.69 1.09 -23.96
CA GLY A 348 -24.28 -0.18 -23.56
C GLY A 348 -23.48 -0.98 -22.53
N GLY A 349 -22.44 -0.39 -21.93
CA GLY A 349 -21.59 -1.04 -20.93
C GLY A 349 -22.13 -0.92 -19.49
N SER A 350 -23.23 -0.18 -19.27
CA SER A 350 -23.92 -0.06 -17.99
C SER A 350 -25.43 -0.10 -18.23
N ALA A 351 -26.17 -0.71 -17.32
CA ALA A 351 -27.63 -0.71 -17.33
C ALA A 351 -28.22 0.56 -16.71
N ASN A 352 -27.45 1.29 -15.92
CA ASN A 352 -27.86 2.50 -15.22
C ASN A 352 -26.99 3.69 -15.62
N THR A 353 -27.58 4.89 -15.67
CA THR A 353 -26.84 6.15 -15.83
C THR A 353 -26.19 6.61 -14.52
N LYS A 354 -26.66 6.12 -13.37
CA LYS A 354 -26.14 6.51 -12.04
C LYS A 354 -26.01 5.29 -11.15
N ASN A 355 -24.86 5.15 -10.55
CA ASN A 355 -24.58 4.09 -9.58
C ASN A 355 -23.98 4.65 -8.30
N THR A 356 -24.02 3.86 -7.25
CA THR A 356 -23.33 4.10 -5.99
C THR A 356 -22.56 2.85 -5.60
N LEU A 357 -21.39 3.04 -4.99
CA LEU A 357 -20.60 1.98 -4.41
C LEU A 357 -20.16 2.39 -3.00
N ASN A 358 -20.22 1.47 -2.05
CA ASN A 358 -19.71 1.70 -0.69
C ASN A 358 -18.74 0.59 -0.37
N VAL A 359 -17.56 0.96 0.11
CA VAL A 359 -16.49 0.04 0.54
C VAL A 359 -16.19 0.29 2.01
N THR A 360 -16.17 -0.79 2.79
CA THR A 360 -15.82 -0.76 4.22
C THR A 360 -14.69 -1.74 4.47
N ARG A 361 -13.64 -1.29 5.13
CA ARG A 361 -12.52 -2.13 5.60
C ARG A 361 -12.23 -1.79 7.04
N VAL A 362 -12.13 -2.80 7.89
CA VAL A 362 -11.75 -2.64 9.30
C VAL A 362 -10.78 -3.77 9.63
N ASN A 363 -9.67 -3.46 10.25
CA ASN A 363 -8.76 -4.46 10.76
C ASN A 363 -8.18 -4.08 12.13
N ALA A 364 -7.89 -5.10 12.91
CA ALA A 364 -7.20 -4.99 14.19
C ALA A 364 -5.96 -5.90 14.16
N SER A 365 -4.80 -5.30 14.40
CA SER A 365 -3.50 -5.98 14.45
C SER A 365 -2.95 -5.93 15.86
N TRP A 366 -2.60 -7.06 16.42
CA TRP A 366 -1.92 -7.17 17.70
C TRP A 366 -0.53 -7.75 17.54
N TYR A 367 0.45 -7.03 18.03
CA TYR A 367 1.87 -7.38 18.00
C TYR A 367 2.36 -7.64 19.43
N PRO A 368 2.25 -8.87 19.96
CA PRO A 368 2.71 -9.20 21.33
C PRO A 368 4.21 -9.00 21.50
N THR A 369 4.97 -9.17 20.44
CA THR A 369 6.41 -8.93 20.35
C THR A 369 6.74 -8.25 19.01
N GLN A 370 8.00 -7.86 18.81
CA GLN A 370 8.48 -7.37 17.51
C GLN A 370 8.51 -8.44 16.41
N ARG A 371 8.43 -9.73 16.80
CA ARG A 371 8.49 -10.86 15.87
C ARG A 371 7.16 -11.43 15.48
N LEU A 372 6.13 -11.25 16.30
CA LEU A 372 4.82 -11.88 16.11
C LEU A 372 3.75 -10.84 15.84
N GLY A 373 2.95 -11.08 14.83
CA GLY A 373 1.76 -10.31 14.49
C GLY A 373 0.55 -11.20 14.28
N LEU A 374 -0.60 -10.73 14.77
CA LEU A 374 -1.91 -11.32 14.52
C LEU A 374 -2.83 -10.22 14.04
N THR A 375 -3.41 -10.39 12.85
CA THR A 375 -4.37 -9.42 12.29
C THR A 375 -5.66 -10.13 11.94
N GLY A 376 -6.78 -9.54 12.37
CA GLY A 376 -8.11 -9.91 11.91
C GLY A 376 -8.78 -8.72 11.24
N GLY A 377 -9.48 -8.94 10.14
CA GLY A 377 -10.14 -7.88 9.40
C GLY A 377 -11.48 -8.29 8.82
N TYR A 378 -12.32 -7.30 8.60
CA TYR A 378 -13.55 -7.36 7.83
C TYR A 378 -13.41 -6.49 6.60
N PHE A 379 -13.89 -6.97 5.47
CA PHE A 379 -14.06 -6.20 4.24
C PHE A 379 -15.46 -6.38 3.67
N GLY A 380 -15.99 -5.31 3.10
CA GLY A 380 -17.31 -5.34 2.47
C GLY A 380 -17.47 -4.27 1.42
N THR A 381 -18.03 -4.67 0.28
CA THR A 381 -18.44 -3.79 -0.82
C THR A 381 -19.95 -3.95 -1.00
N THR A 382 -20.67 -2.86 -1.16
CA THR A 382 -22.10 -2.84 -1.49
C THR A 382 -22.37 -1.74 -2.50
N GLY A 383 -23.35 -1.91 -3.38
CA GLY A 383 -23.61 -0.90 -4.39
C GLY A 383 -24.93 -1.09 -5.12
N THR A 384 -25.13 -0.27 -6.13
CA THR A 384 -26.27 -0.36 -7.04
C THR A 384 -26.09 -1.59 -7.93
N THR A 385 -27.13 -2.40 -8.07
CA THR A 385 -27.18 -3.49 -9.03
C THR A 385 -27.16 -2.95 -10.45
N ASP A 386 -26.25 -3.44 -11.27
CA ASP A 386 -26.08 -3.03 -12.67
C ASP A 386 -25.61 -4.23 -13.53
N ALA A 387 -26.53 -4.79 -14.30
CA ALA A 387 -26.28 -5.97 -15.10
C ALA A 387 -25.40 -5.71 -16.34
N GLY A 388 -25.12 -4.46 -16.67
CA GLY A 388 -24.16 -4.08 -17.71
C GLY A 388 -22.72 -4.05 -17.18
N LEU A 389 -22.53 -3.49 -15.97
CA LEU A 389 -21.22 -3.42 -15.32
C LEU A 389 -20.76 -4.77 -14.74
N TYR A 390 -21.70 -5.52 -14.15
CA TYR A 390 -21.44 -6.77 -13.43
C TYR A 390 -22.15 -7.91 -14.14
N THR A 391 -21.57 -8.39 -15.22
CA THR A 391 -22.15 -9.46 -16.05
C THR A 391 -21.82 -10.84 -15.50
N PRO A 392 -22.63 -11.87 -15.78
CA PRO A 392 -22.27 -13.25 -15.49
C PRO A 392 -20.97 -13.64 -16.18
N ASN A 393 -20.04 -14.21 -15.43
CA ASN A 393 -18.78 -14.75 -15.93
C ASN A 393 -18.23 -15.74 -14.89
N PRO A 394 -17.74 -16.93 -15.28
CA PRO A 394 -17.16 -17.86 -14.33
C PRO A 394 -16.12 -17.21 -13.44
N VAL A 395 -16.24 -17.38 -12.13
CA VAL A 395 -15.38 -16.86 -11.06
C VAL A 395 -15.54 -15.36 -10.82
N ASP A 396 -15.39 -14.51 -11.84
CA ASP A 396 -15.25 -13.04 -11.67
C ASP A 396 -16.57 -12.29 -11.86
N GLY A 397 -17.59 -12.95 -12.42
CA GLY A 397 -18.87 -12.32 -12.75
C GLY A 397 -19.86 -12.27 -11.60
N SER A 398 -21.03 -11.68 -11.92
CA SER A 398 -22.20 -11.62 -11.07
C SER A 398 -23.45 -12.10 -11.82
N ALA A 399 -24.12 -13.12 -11.32
CA ALA A 399 -25.33 -13.68 -11.94
C ALA A 399 -26.52 -12.71 -11.89
N ASN A 400 -26.53 -11.79 -10.95
CA ASN A 400 -27.65 -10.87 -10.69
C ASN A 400 -27.27 -9.39 -10.85
N GLY A 401 -26.04 -9.10 -11.31
CA GLY A 401 -25.55 -7.73 -11.49
C GLY A 401 -25.28 -6.96 -10.18
N ASP A 402 -25.29 -7.63 -9.03
CA ASP A 402 -25.02 -7.01 -7.72
C ASP A 402 -23.51 -7.07 -7.40
N PRO A 403 -22.84 -5.94 -7.11
CA PRO A 403 -21.40 -5.90 -6.78
C PRO A 403 -21.07 -6.39 -5.36
N LYS A 404 -22.07 -6.80 -4.57
CA LYS A 404 -21.91 -7.08 -3.15
C LYS A 404 -20.92 -8.20 -2.87
N THR A 405 -19.80 -7.85 -2.24
CA THR A 405 -18.77 -8.79 -1.79
C THR A 405 -18.43 -8.50 -0.34
N SER A 406 -18.37 -9.50 0.52
CA SER A 406 -18.01 -9.32 1.93
C SER A 406 -17.37 -10.57 2.51
N GLY A 407 -16.50 -10.36 3.48
CA GLY A 407 -15.79 -11.46 4.12
C GLY A 407 -14.96 -11.03 5.33
N LEU A 408 -14.25 -12.02 5.85
CA LEU A 408 -13.28 -11.85 6.92
C LEU A 408 -11.91 -12.28 6.42
N ILE A 409 -10.86 -11.68 6.97
CA ILE A 409 -9.48 -12.04 6.69
C ILE A 409 -8.72 -12.16 8.01
N GLY A 410 -7.98 -13.24 8.17
CA GLY A 410 -7.06 -13.45 9.28
C GLY A 410 -5.65 -13.59 8.77
N GLU A 411 -4.68 -13.00 9.47
CA GLU A 411 -3.26 -13.10 9.11
C GLU A 411 -2.43 -13.34 10.37
N PHE A 412 -1.51 -14.29 10.27
CA PHE A 412 -0.45 -14.55 11.24
C PHE A 412 0.88 -14.20 10.59
N ASP A 413 1.70 -13.42 11.30
CA ASP A 413 3.00 -12.98 10.84
C ASP A 413 4.11 -13.39 11.80
N PHE A 414 5.23 -13.79 11.24
CA PHE A 414 6.47 -14.02 11.95
C PHE A 414 7.62 -13.29 11.26
N ASN A 415 8.21 -12.30 11.95
CA ASN A 415 9.43 -11.64 11.51
C ASN A 415 10.63 -12.48 11.96
N ALA A 416 11.17 -13.27 11.04
CA ALA A 416 12.38 -14.07 11.29
C ALA A 416 13.59 -13.15 11.56
N TRP A 417 13.70 -12.07 10.78
CA TRP A 417 14.61 -10.94 10.94
C TRP A 417 13.84 -9.63 10.72
N GLU A 418 14.46 -8.49 11.00
CA GLU A 418 13.82 -7.18 10.80
C GLU A 418 13.40 -6.91 9.33
N ASN A 419 14.10 -7.54 8.38
CA ASN A 419 13.87 -7.42 6.94
C ASN A 419 13.21 -8.66 6.32
N THR A 420 12.77 -9.63 7.12
CA THR A 420 12.19 -10.89 6.65
C THR A 420 10.91 -11.20 7.41
N ARG A 421 9.81 -11.28 6.69
CA ARG A 421 8.48 -11.62 7.20
C ARG A 421 7.99 -12.90 6.54
N VAL A 422 7.52 -13.83 7.33
CA VAL A 422 6.80 -15.03 6.89
C VAL A 422 5.38 -14.91 7.40
N GLY A 423 4.39 -15.15 6.55
CA GLY A 423 3.00 -15.00 6.94
C GLY A 423 2.11 -16.11 6.42
N LEU A 424 0.99 -16.29 7.12
CA LEU A 424 -0.11 -17.14 6.73
C LEU A 424 -1.39 -16.34 6.81
N GLN A 425 -2.11 -16.25 5.69
CA GLN A 425 -3.33 -15.48 5.55
C GLN A 425 -4.48 -16.41 5.15
N TYR A 426 -5.65 -16.21 5.73
CA TYR A 426 -6.87 -16.90 5.35
C TYR A 426 -7.99 -15.90 5.12
N THR A 427 -8.53 -15.89 3.89
CA THR A 427 -9.66 -15.04 3.48
C THR A 427 -10.91 -15.91 3.36
N MET A 428 -11.99 -15.49 4.02
CA MET A 428 -13.31 -16.14 3.97
C MET A 428 -14.32 -15.18 3.36
N TYR A 429 -15.06 -15.65 2.36
CA TYR A 429 -16.13 -14.88 1.74
C TYR A 429 -17.50 -15.35 2.25
N SER A 430 -18.29 -14.43 2.81
CA SER A 430 -19.70 -14.65 3.15
C SER A 430 -20.63 -14.36 1.96
N LYS A 431 -20.21 -13.40 1.12
CA LYS A 431 -20.82 -13.08 -0.18
C LYS A 431 -19.73 -12.72 -1.18
N PHE A 432 -19.98 -13.04 -2.44
CA PHE A 432 -19.09 -12.69 -3.54
C PHE A 432 -19.93 -12.28 -4.75
N ASN A 433 -19.68 -11.11 -5.32
CA ASN A 433 -20.36 -10.56 -6.49
C ASN A 433 -21.89 -10.77 -6.48
N GLY A 434 -22.54 -10.45 -5.35
CA GLY A 434 -23.99 -10.46 -5.20
C GLY A 434 -24.62 -11.70 -4.57
N GLY A 435 -23.89 -12.82 -4.45
CA GLY A 435 -24.45 -14.06 -3.93
C GLY A 435 -23.59 -14.78 -2.91
N SER A 436 -24.21 -15.65 -2.10
CA SER A 436 -23.51 -16.65 -1.29
C SER A 436 -23.39 -17.98 -2.01
N THR A 437 -24.38 -18.29 -2.86
CA THR A 437 -24.45 -19.52 -3.69
C THR A 437 -24.62 -19.15 -5.15
N ASN A 438 -23.99 -19.91 -6.06
CA ASN A 438 -24.06 -19.71 -7.51
C ASN A 438 -23.98 -18.23 -7.95
N TYR A 439 -23.05 -17.49 -7.34
CA TYR A 439 -22.97 -16.03 -7.50
C TYR A 439 -22.57 -15.62 -8.93
N ASP A 440 -21.81 -16.47 -9.63
CA ASP A 440 -21.29 -16.24 -10.99
C ASP A 440 -22.24 -16.72 -12.11
N GLY A 441 -23.33 -17.44 -11.73
CA GLY A 441 -24.25 -18.08 -12.69
C GLY A 441 -23.71 -19.39 -13.27
N SER A 442 -22.50 -19.83 -12.87
CA SER A 442 -21.84 -21.06 -13.34
C SER A 442 -21.70 -22.11 -12.24
N GLY A 443 -22.39 -21.94 -11.11
CA GLY A 443 -22.43 -22.89 -10.00
C GLY A 443 -21.30 -22.73 -8.99
N ARG A 444 -20.65 -21.54 -8.92
CA ARG A 444 -19.64 -21.26 -7.91
C ARG A 444 -20.24 -20.54 -6.72
N ASP A 445 -20.01 -21.03 -5.53
CA ASP A 445 -20.43 -20.41 -4.27
C ASP A 445 -19.34 -19.46 -3.77
N ALA A 446 -19.71 -18.43 -3.00
CA ALA A 446 -18.77 -17.49 -2.41
C ALA A 446 -17.66 -18.19 -1.60
N SER A 447 -18.01 -19.22 -0.85
CA SER A 447 -17.06 -20.03 -0.06
C SER A 447 -16.04 -20.79 -0.92
N GLY A 448 -16.33 -21.03 -2.20
CA GLY A 448 -15.39 -21.61 -3.15
C GLY A 448 -14.17 -20.72 -3.43
N ASN A 449 -14.29 -19.42 -3.13
CA ASN A 449 -13.20 -18.44 -3.24
C ASN A 449 -12.41 -18.26 -1.94
N ASN A 450 -12.77 -18.96 -0.86
CA ASN A 450 -11.97 -18.91 0.37
C ASN A 450 -10.54 -19.30 0.06
N THR A 451 -9.59 -18.47 0.50
CA THR A 451 -8.20 -18.60 0.08
C THR A 451 -7.29 -18.72 1.28
N LEU A 452 -6.45 -19.75 1.27
CA LEU A 452 -5.29 -19.89 2.15
C LEU A 452 -4.04 -19.46 1.37
N TYR A 453 -3.30 -18.50 1.94
CA TYR A 453 -2.11 -17.93 1.32
C TYR A 453 -0.96 -17.91 2.33
N GLY A 454 0.13 -18.62 2.01
CA GLY A 454 1.38 -18.56 2.74
C GLY A 454 2.40 -17.75 1.95
N PHE A 455 3.16 -16.88 2.61
CA PHE A 455 4.11 -16.01 1.92
C PHE A 455 5.40 -15.78 2.69
N VAL A 456 6.42 -15.39 1.93
CA VAL A 456 7.68 -14.83 2.42
C VAL A 456 7.89 -13.48 1.78
N TRP A 457 8.24 -12.49 2.60
CA TRP A 457 8.56 -11.13 2.20
C TRP A 457 9.96 -10.78 2.69
N LEU A 458 10.86 -10.49 1.76
CA LEU A 458 12.25 -10.11 2.02
C LEU A 458 12.48 -8.68 1.54
N ALA A 459 13.14 -7.84 2.35
CA ALA A 459 13.53 -6.48 1.96
C ALA A 459 15.04 -6.25 2.24
N PHE A 460 15.79 -5.76 1.27
CA PHE A 460 17.24 -5.58 1.36
C PHE A 460 17.76 -4.42 0.51
#